data_658134379cd4cb087b7e10fc595cae28
#
_entry.id   658134379cd4cb087b7e10fc595cae28
#
_cell.length_a   1.000
_cell.length_b   1.000
_cell.length_c   1.000
_cell.angle_alpha   90.00
_cell.angle_beta   90.00
_cell.angle_gamma   90.00
#
_symmetry.space_group_name_H-M   'P 1'
#
loop_
_entity.id
_entity.type
_entity.pdbx_description
1 polymer ?
#
loop_
_entity_poly.entity_id
_entity_poly.type
_entity_poly.pdbx_seq_one_letter_code
_entity_poly.pdbx_strand_id
1 'polypeptide(L)'
;MITTKEMNETPELCRFFNIVIKMIFSDNDQHHKPHFHVYYAEYEASVGVDGELLAGSLPVKQLKLVQAWAAIHEDELYAAWNNAVRNIPFGKIEPLR
;
A
#
# COMPACT_ATOMS: atom_id res chain seq x y z
N MET A 1 7.29 21.56 -15.10
CA MET A 1 6.20 21.77 -14.14
C MET A 1 5.44 20.47 -13.91
N ILE A 2 5.22 20.12 -12.67
CA ILE A 2 4.45 18.95 -12.34
C ILE A 2 2.98 19.25 -12.56
N THR A 3 2.34 18.40 -13.32
CA THR A 3 0.91 18.58 -13.57
C THR A 3 0.12 17.93 -12.43
N THR A 4 -1.13 18.36 -12.27
CA THR A 4 -2.02 17.75 -11.31
C THR A 4 -2.15 16.26 -11.59
N LYS A 5 -2.13 15.89 -12.86
CA LYS A 5 -2.23 14.49 -13.24
C LYS A 5 -1.10 13.66 -12.66
N GLU A 6 0.13 14.19 -12.73
CA GLU A 6 1.27 13.47 -12.17
C GLU A 6 1.13 13.27 -10.68
N MET A 7 0.66 14.30 -9.98
CA MET A 7 0.47 14.19 -8.54
C MET A 7 -0.65 13.21 -8.20
N ASN A 8 -1.65 13.09 -9.06
CA ASN A 8 -2.77 12.19 -8.83
C ASN A 8 -2.50 10.77 -9.26
N GLU A 9 -1.36 10.55 -9.92
CA GLU A 9 -0.98 9.22 -10.36
C GLU A 9 -0.16 8.49 -9.32
N THR A 10 -0.43 8.76 -8.04
CA THR A 10 0.16 7.99 -6.96
C THR A 10 -0.16 6.52 -7.20
N PRO A 11 0.86 5.65 -7.19
CA PRO A 11 0.65 4.26 -7.59
C PRO A 11 -0.33 3.54 -6.67
N GLU A 12 -1.50 3.29 -7.20
CA GLU A 12 -2.51 2.53 -6.48
C GLU A 12 -2.33 1.07 -6.83
N LEU A 13 -2.16 0.23 -5.80
CA LEU A 13 -2.02 -1.20 -5.99
C LEU A 13 -3.36 -1.88 -6.12
N CYS A 14 -4.34 -1.44 -5.33
CA CYS A 14 -5.56 -2.21 -5.18
C CYS A 14 -6.62 -1.39 -4.47
N ARG A 15 -7.87 -1.82 -4.68
CA ARG A 15 -8.98 -1.16 -4.03
C ARG A 15 -10.09 -2.20 -3.82
N PHE A 16 -10.52 -2.39 -2.57
CA PHE A 16 -11.59 -3.34 -2.25
C PHE A 16 -12.27 -2.92 -0.95
N PHE A 17 -13.57 -3.16 -0.87
CA PHE A 17 -14.39 -2.84 0.31
C PHE A 17 -14.16 -1.42 0.82
N ASN A 18 -14.05 -0.45 -0.10
CA ASN A 18 -13.81 0.96 0.20
C ASN A 18 -12.44 1.22 0.81
N ILE A 19 -11.54 0.27 0.74
CA ILE A 19 -10.14 0.41 1.16
C ILE A 19 -9.30 0.64 -0.08
N VAL A 20 -8.41 1.65 -0.02
CA VAL A 20 -7.49 1.95 -1.11
C VAL A 20 -6.08 1.67 -0.62
N ILE A 21 -5.32 0.91 -1.40
CA ILE A 21 -3.94 0.54 -1.05
C ILE A 21 -2.99 1.10 -2.10
N LYS A 22 -1.97 1.82 -1.63
CA LYS A 22 -0.98 2.45 -2.49
C LYS A 22 0.43 2.05 -2.06
N MET A 23 1.32 1.96 -3.05
CA MET A 23 2.73 1.73 -2.77
C MET A 23 3.46 3.05 -2.99
N ILE A 24 3.91 3.67 -1.90
CA ILE A 24 4.62 4.95 -1.94
C ILE A 24 5.98 4.74 -1.30
N PHE A 25 7.02 5.11 -2.02
CA PHE A 25 8.38 4.89 -1.53
C PHE A 25 9.02 6.12 -0.93
N SER A 26 8.47 7.30 -1.14
CA SER A 26 9.12 8.54 -0.77
C SER A 26 9.26 8.78 0.74
N ASP A 27 8.65 7.94 1.56
CA ASP A 27 8.69 8.09 3.00
C ASP A 27 9.67 7.13 3.67
N ASN A 28 10.64 6.63 2.93
CA ASN A 28 11.56 5.63 3.42
C ASN A 28 12.36 6.08 4.64
N ASP A 29 12.36 7.35 4.94
CA ASP A 29 13.06 7.87 6.11
C ASP A 29 12.45 7.37 7.41
N GLN A 30 11.17 7.04 7.40
CA GLN A 30 10.46 6.64 8.61
C GLN A 30 10.34 5.13 8.76
N HIS A 31 10.26 4.43 7.64
CA HIS A 31 10.04 2.99 7.67
C HIS A 31 11.03 2.32 6.75
N HIS A 32 11.89 1.49 7.32
CA HIS A 32 12.95 0.85 6.56
C HIS A 32 12.55 -0.50 5.99
N LYS A 33 11.40 -1.03 6.38
CA LYS A 33 10.98 -2.33 5.87
C LYS A 33 9.93 -2.16 4.78
N PRO A 34 9.79 -3.14 3.90
CA PRO A 34 8.78 -3.08 2.84
C PRO A 34 7.38 -2.86 3.41
N HIS A 35 6.68 -1.89 2.88
CA HIS A 35 5.36 -1.53 3.40
C HIS A 35 4.52 -0.87 2.31
N PHE A 36 3.23 -0.73 2.61
CA PHE A 36 2.30 -0.03 1.73
C PHE A 36 1.41 0.87 2.58
N HIS A 37 0.70 1.76 1.93
CA HIS A 37 -0.18 2.71 2.59
C HIS A 37 -1.63 2.35 2.34
N VAL A 38 -2.45 2.51 3.37
CA VAL A 38 -3.85 2.12 3.35
C VAL A 38 -4.71 3.32 3.72
N TYR A 39 -5.76 3.52 2.93
CA TYR A 39 -6.70 4.63 3.16
C TYR A 39 -8.11 4.05 3.24
N TYR A 40 -8.82 4.41 4.30
CA TYR A 40 -10.19 3.98 4.50
C TYR A 40 -10.94 5.06 5.25
N ALA A 41 -11.98 5.65 4.61
CA ALA A 41 -12.73 6.75 5.21
C ALA A 41 -11.74 7.84 5.66
N GLU A 42 -11.81 8.24 6.92
CA GLU A 42 -10.87 9.23 7.46
C GLU A 42 -9.59 8.61 8.01
N TYR A 43 -9.44 7.29 7.88
CA TYR A 43 -8.28 6.58 8.43
C TYR A 43 -7.17 6.46 7.40
N GLU A 44 -5.94 6.47 7.90
CA GLU A 44 -4.76 6.26 7.08
C GLU A 44 -3.76 5.46 7.90
N ALA A 45 -3.10 4.49 7.27
CA ALA A 45 -2.16 3.64 7.97
C ALA A 45 -1.04 3.21 7.05
N SER A 46 0.11 2.90 7.64
CA SER A 46 1.22 2.24 6.96
C SER A 46 1.30 0.82 7.50
N VAL A 47 1.31 -0.16 6.59
CA VAL A 47 1.27 -1.57 6.96
C VAL A 47 2.42 -2.28 6.26
N GLY A 48 3.18 -3.07 6.99
CA GLY A 48 4.25 -3.86 6.42
C GLY A 48 3.72 -4.94 5.50
N VAL A 49 4.54 -5.34 4.54
CA VAL A 49 4.15 -6.45 3.66
C VAL A 49 3.86 -7.70 4.49
N ASP A 50 4.51 -7.83 5.64
CA ASP A 50 4.26 -8.94 6.57
C ASP A 50 2.99 -8.77 7.40
N GLY A 51 2.26 -7.68 7.20
CA GLY A 51 0.99 -7.42 7.90
C GLY A 51 1.11 -6.57 9.15
N GLU A 52 2.30 -6.18 9.54
CA GLU A 52 2.49 -5.38 10.75
C GLU A 52 1.99 -3.95 10.56
N LEU A 53 1.18 -3.45 11.49
CA LEU A 53 0.77 -2.06 11.47
C LEU A 53 1.96 -1.21 11.94
N LEU A 54 2.47 -0.37 11.05
CA LEU A 54 3.66 0.43 11.34
C LEU A 54 3.33 1.82 11.84
N ALA A 55 2.27 2.42 11.34
CA ALA A 55 1.89 3.78 11.70
C ALA A 55 0.43 3.99 11.36
N GLY A 56 -0.18 4.99 12.01
CA GLY A 56 -1.58 5.32 11.76
C GLY A 56 -2.52 4.32 12.39
N SER A 57 -3.74 4.27 11.89
CA SER A 57 -4.75 3.37 12.45
C SER A 57 -5.79 3.00 11.42
N LEU A 58 -6.42 1.85 11.64
CA LEU A 58 -7.56 1.38 10.86
C LEU A 58 -8.53 0.71 11.84
N PRO A 59 -9.83 0.72 11.56
CA PRO A 59 -10.73 -0.11 12.34
C PRO A 59 -10.31 -1.57 12.26
N VAL A 60 -10.57 -2.33 13.31
CA VAL A 60 -10.11 -3.70 13.44
C VAL A 60 -10.52 -4.55 12.24
N LYS A 61 -11.77 -4.40 11.79
CA LYS A 61 -12.25 -5.18 10.65
C LYS A 61 -11.44 -4.89 9.39
N GLN A 62 -11.20 -3.62 9.09
CA GLN A 62 -10.48 -3.25 7.89
C GLN A 62 -9.02 -3.67 7.99
N LEU A 63 -8.42 -3.55 9.17
CA LEU A 63 -7.05 -4.02 9.35
C LEU A 63 -6.94 -5.51 9.08
N LYS A 64 -7.88 -6.30 9.56
CA LYS A 64 -7.86 -7.74 9.31
C LYS A 64 -8.01 -8.07 7.83
N LEU A 65 -8.86 -7.34 7.13
CA LEU A 65 -9.02 -7.54 5.69
C LEU A 65 -7.74 -7.23 4.94
N VAL A 66 -7.07 -6.15 5.31
CA VAL A 66 -5.81 -5.77 4.69
C VAL A 66 -4.73 -6.80 4.99
N GLN A 67 -4.66 -7.28 6.21
CA GLN A 67 -3.67 -8.28 6.59
C GLN A 67 -3.89 -9.60 5.84
N ALA A 68 -5.13 -10.01 5.66
CA ALA A 68 -5.44 -11.21 4.90
C ALA A 68 -5.04 -11.04 3.43
N TRP A 69 -5.36 -9.89 2.86
CA TRP A 69 -4.99 -9.59 1.47
C TRP A 69 -3.47 -9.60 1.31
N ALA A 70 -2.75 -8.99 2.25
CA ALA A 70 -1.29 -8.94 2.19
C ALA A 70 -0.69 -10.34 2.28
N ALA A 71 -1.26 -11.20 3.11
CA ALA A 71 -0.76 -12.56 3.24
C ALA A 71 -0.93 -13.34 1.94
N ILE A 72 -2.05 -13.13 1.25
CA ILE A 72 -2.32 -13.81 -0.01
C ILE A 72 -1.37 -13.34 -1.12
N HIS A 73 -1.04 -12.05 -1.11
CA HIS A 73 -0.28 -11.42 -2.20
C HIS A 73 1.14 -11.01 -1.79
N GLU A 74 1.71 -11.72 -0.84
CA GLU A 74 3.00 -11.33 -0.27
C GLU A 74 4.09 -11.22 -1.34
N ASP A 75 4.19 -12.21 -2.21
CA ASP A 75 5.22 -12.21 -3.24
C ASP A 75 5.05 -11.03 -4.20
N GLU A 76 3.81 -10.76 -4.59
CA GLU A 76 3.53 -9.65 -5.49
C GLU A 76 3.87 -8.31 -4.82
N LEU A 77 3.61 -8.21 -3.51
CA LEU A 77 3.89 -6.99 -2.77
C LEU A 77 5.39 -6.75 -2.65
N TYR A 78 6.17 -7.78 -2.42
CA TYR A 78 7.62 -7.63 -2.39
C TYR A 78 8.15 -7.24 -3.76
N ALA A 79 7.61 -7.81 -4.82
CA ALA A 79 8.02 -7.43 -6.18
C ALA A 79 7.70 -5.97 -6.46
N ALA A 80 6.50 -5.53 -6.06
CA ALA A 80 6.12 -4.13 -6.25
C ALA A 80 7.02 -3.19 -5.45
N TRP A 81 7.35 -3.56 -4.21
CA TRP A 81 8.26 -2.78 -3.39
C TRP A 81 9.64 -2.65 -4.04
N ASN A 82 10.18 -3.76 -4.52
CA ASN A 82 11.48 -3.74 -5.17
C ASN A 82 11.48 -2.85 -6.41
N ASN A 83 10.39 -2.86 -7.16
CA ASN A 83 10.25 -1.98 -8.33
C ASN A 83 10.15 -0.53 -7.90
N ALA A 84 9.37 -0.24 -6.86
CA ALA A 84 9.21 1.13 -6.37
C ALA A 84 10.55 1.71 -5.92
N VAL A 85 11.35 0.91 -5.22
CA VAL A 85 12.66 1.34 -4.75
C VAL A 85 13.57 1.71 -5.92
N ARG A 86 13.40 1.05 -7.04
CA ARG A 86 14.23 1.29 -8.24
C ARG A 86 13.58 2.26 -9.20
N ASN A 87 12.48 2.88 -8.82
CA ASN A 87 11.73 3.78 -9.71
C ASN A 87 11.24 3.07 -10.97
N ILE A 88 10.93 1.79 -10.85
CA ILE A 88 10.40 1.00 -11.96
C ILE A 88 8.87 0.91 -11.79
N PRO A 89 8.10 1.14 -12.84
CA PRO A 89 6.64 1.01 -12.75
C PRO A 89 6.24 -0.40 -12.32
N PHE A 90 5.13 -0.49 -11.59
CA PHE A 90 4.59 -1.77 -11.18
C PHE A 90 3.09 -1.78 -11.44
N GLY A 91 2.54 -2.97 -11.60
CA GLY A 91 1.14 -3.13 -11.92
C GLY A 91 0.28 -3.22 -10.69
N LYS A 92 -1.03 -3.37 -10.92
CA LYS A 92 -1.99 -3.54 -9.85
C LYS A 92 -2.00 -4.99 -9.38
N ILE A 93 -2.49 -5.17 -8.16
CA ILE A 93 -2.62 -6.49 -7.54
C ILE A 93 -4.10 -6.77 -7.35
N GLU A 94 -4.48 -8.02 -7.49
CA GLU A 94 -5.89 -8.42 -7.38
C GLU A 94 -6.46 -8.07 -6.01
N PRO A 95 -7.71 -7.59 -5.97
CA PRO A 95 -8.34 -7.28 -4.69
C PRO A 95 -8.72 -8.53 -3.92
N LEU A 96 -8.98 -8.34 -2.64
CA LEU A 96 -9.52 -9.40 -1.80
C LEU A 96 -10.96 -9.67 -2.22
N ARG A 97 -11.29 -10.94 -2.33
CA ARG A 97 -12.63 -11.36 -2.72
C ARG A 97 -13.20 -12.37 -1.75
#